data_56a0091085099e9b393bbd8080d66cea
#
_entry.id   56a0091085099e9b393bbd8080d66cea
#
_cell.length_a   1.000
_cell.length_b   1.000
_cell.length_c   1.000
_cell.angle_alpha   90.00
_cell.angle_beta   90.00
_cell.angle_gamma   90.00
#
_symmetry.space_group_name_H-M   'P 1'
#
loop_
_entity.id
_entity.type
_entity.pdbx_description
1 polymer ?
#
loop_
_entity_poly.entity_id
_entity_poly.type
_entity_poly.pdbx_seq_one_letter_code
_entity_poly.pdbx_strand_id
1 'polypeptide(L)'
;MKFKNRFAERFGKGNRWKTSKSELKYRTWRKNVFELNKAKRGLSKFYVCEKCNKRRKTTRVLEAHHRKSWDKFPKHRYDRDNGCVLCWKCHNAFHKKYKFEALSKPELLDEYLGRK
;
A
#
# COMPACT_ATOMS: atom_id res chain seq x y z
N MET A 1 7.12 -0.52 16.01
CA MET A 1 7.10 -0.09 14.61
C MET A 1 5.80 0.55 14.25
N LYS A 2 5.88 1.63 13.51
CA LYS A 2 4.71 2.41 13.11
C LYS A 2 3.72 1.64 12.25
N PHE A 3 4.19 0.67 11.47
CA PHE A 3 3.32 -0.13 10.61
C PHE A 3 2.27 -0.90 11.40
N LYS A 4 2.68 -1.54 12.48
CA LYS A 4 1.78 -2.32 13.32
C LYS A 4 0.76 -1.43 14.01
N ASN A 5 1.22 -0.28 14.47
CA ASN A 5 0.35 0.67 15.15
C ASN A 5 -0.70 1.23 14.19
N ARG A 6 -0.27 1.54 12.96
CA ARG A 6 -1.19 2.04 11.93
C ARG A 6 -2.29 1.03 11.64
N PHE A 7 -1.93 -0.23 11.54
CA PHE A 7 -2.91 -1.29 11.30
C PHE A 7 -3.92 -1.38 12.44
N ALA A 8 -3.42 -1.38 13.68
CA ALA A 8 -4.27 -1.45 14.86
C ALA A 8 -5.21 -0.24 14.96
N GLU A 9 -4.72 0.95 14.63
CA GLU A 9 -5.52 2.16 14.64
C GLU A 9 -6.68 2.07 13.68
N ARG A 10 -6.43 1.52 12.48
CA ARG A 10 -7.45 1.42 11.44
C ARG A 10 -8.57 0.45 11.81
N PHE A 11 -8.23 -0.68 12.41
CA PHE A 11 -9.19 -1.75 12.65
C PHE A 11 -9.58 -1.93 14.11
N GLY A 12 -9.00 -1.13 15.00
CA GLY A 12 -9.31 -1.21 16.42
C GLY A 12 -8.49 -2.24 17.16
N LYS A 13 -8.25 -1.99 18.44
CA LYS A 13 -7.41 -2.83 19.26
C LYS A 13 -8.13 -3.98 19.95
N GLY A 14 -9.44 -3.89 20.06
CA GLY A 14 -10.24 -4.85 20.80
C GLY A 14 -10.35 -6.22 20.15
N ASN A 15 -9.96 -6.36 18.90
CA ASN A 15 -10.16 -7.58 18.13
C ASN A 15 -8.89 -8.32 17.79
N ARG A 16 -7.89 -8.26 18.65
CA ARG A 16 -6.60 -8.82 18.26
C ARG A 16 -6.58 -10.35 18.14
N TRP A 17 -7.53 -11.07 18.71
CA TRP A 17 -7.66 -12.51 18.47
C TRP A 17 -8.87 -12.88 17.64
N LYS A 18 -9.67 -11.91 17.23
CA LYS A 18 -10.75 -12.13 16.31
C LYS A 18 -10.51 -11.25 15.11
N THR A 19 -10.27 -11.89 13.96
CA THR A 19 -10.07 -11.15 12.73
C THR A 19 -11.41 -10.78 12.13
N SER A 20 -11.70 -9.49 12.01
CA SER A 20 -12.92 -9.01 11.39
C SER A 20 -12.91 -9.27 9.89
N LYS A 21 -14.09 -9.19 9.26
CA LYS A 21 -14.18 -9.32 7.81
C LYS A 21 -13.38 -8.23 7.10
N SER A 22 -13.45 -7.00 7.60
CA SER A 22 -12.68 -5.89 7.01
C SER A 22 -11.20 -6.12 7.13
N GLU A 23 -10.76 -6.64 8.25
CA GLU A 23 -9.36 -6.93 8.49
C GLU A 23 -8.85 -8.03 7.56
N LEU A 24 -9.65 -9.10 7.37
CA LEU A 24 -9.32 -10.17 6.44
C LEU A 24 -9.24 -9.67 5.01
N LYS A 25 -10.18 -8.83 4.60
CA LYS A 25 -10.19 -8.25 3.27
C LYS A 25 -8.94 -7.40 3.04
N TYR A 26 -8.55 -6.61 4.04
CA TYR A 26 -7.37 -5.78 3.95
C TYR A 26 -6.10 -6.63 3.81
N ARG A 27 -5.97 -7.66 4.63
CA ARG A 27 -4.81 -8.56 4.58
C ARG A 27 -4.72 -9.28 3.23
N THR A 28 -5.85 -9.73 2.72
CA THR A 28 -5.92 -10.39 1.42
C THR A 28 -5.53 -9.43 0.31
N TRP A 29 -6.07 -8.21 0.36
CA TRP A 29 -5.72 -7.17 -0.61
C TRP A 29 -4.22 -6.88 -0.58
N ARG A 30 -3.66 -6.70 0.61
CA ARG A 30 -2.24 -6.43 0.78
C ARG A 30 -1.38 -7.54 0.19
N LYS A 31 -1.71 -8.77 0.49
CA LYS A 31 -1.00 -9.93 -0.04
C LYS A 31 -1.06 -9.93 -1.57
N ASN A 32 -2.23 -9.71 -2.13
CA ASN A 32 -2.41 -9.72 -3.58
C ASN A 32 -1.65 -8.59 -4.26
N VAL A 33 -1.57 -7.42 -3.63
CA VAL A 33 -0.80 -6.30 -4.16
C VAL A 33 0.68 -6.66 -4.25
N PHE A 34 1.23 -7.28 -3.20
CA PHE A 34 2.63 -7.69 -3.21
C PHE A 34 2.89 -8.80 -4.22
N GLU A 35 1.98 -9.77 -4.36
CA GLU A 35 2.15 -10.83 -5.33
C GLU A 35 2.10 -10.29 -6.77
N LEU A 36 1.21 -9.35 -7.03
CA LEU A 36 1.14 -8.71 -8.33
C LEU A 36 2.43 -7.92 -8.63
N ASN A 37 2.99 -7.29 -7.63
CA ASN A 37 4.24 -6.54 -7.76
C ASN A 37 5.37 -7.45 -8.24
N LYS A 38 5.48 -8.64 -7.66
CA LYS A 38 6.47 -9.62 -8.08
C LYS A 38 6.24 -10.07 -9.52
N ALA A 39 5.00 -10.37 -9.86
CA ALA A 39 4.64 -10.86 -11.18
C ALA A 39 4.92 -9.82 -12.27
N LYS A 40 4.54 -8.58 -12.03
CA LYS A 40 4.75 -7.49 -13.01
C LYS A 40 6.20 -7.28 -13.38
N ARG A 41 7.09 -7.50 -12.43
CA ARG A 41 8.51 -7.25 -12.65
C ARG A 41 9.25 -8.43 -13.26
N GLY A 42 8.59 -9.57 -13.40
CA GLY A 42 9.25 -10.79 -13.85
C GLY A 42 10.33 -11.27 -12.91
N LEU A 43 10.32 -10.76 -11.68
CA LEU A 43 11.34 -11.07 -10.67
C LEU A 43 10.68 -11.84 -9.54
N SER A 44 10.37 -13.11 -9.79
CA SER A 44 9.58 -13.94 -8.88
C SER A 44 10.12 -14.04 -7.46
N LYS A 45 11.37 -13.66 -7.24
CA LYS A 45 12.00 -13.74 -5.92
C LYS A 45 12.00 -12.44 -5.14
N PHE A 46 11.61 -11.35 -5.78
CA PHE A 46 11.77 -10.02 -5.16
C PHE A 46 10.52 -9.18 -5.25
N TYR A 47 10.29 -8.41 -4.21
CA TYR A 47 9.33 -7.31 -4.21
C TYR A 47 10.13 -6.04 -4.51
N VAL A 48 9.52 -5.10 -5.20
CA VAL A 48 10.23 -3.90 -5.67
C VAL A 48 9.43 -2.65 -5.33
N CYS A 49 10.10 -1.67 -4.70
CA CYS A 49 9.49 -0.35 -4.50
C CYS A 49 9.27 0.29 -5.87
N GLU A 50 8.06 0.73 -6.15
CA GLU A 50 7.73 1.27 -7.46
C GLU A 50 8.30 2.67 -7.72
N LYS A 51 8.79 3.34 -6.69
CA LYS A 51 9.42 4.65 -6.83
C LYS A 51 10.93 4.54 -6.99
N CYS A 52 11.61 3.91 -6.04
CA CYS A 52 13.08 3.87 -6.04
C CYS A 52 13.66 2.58 -6.63
N ASN A 53 12.81 1.61 -6.92
CA ASN A 53 13.18 0.33 -7.54
C ASN A 53 14.09 -0.56 -6.69
N LYS A 54 14.17 -0.32 -5.40
CA LYS A 54 14.93 -1.20 -4.52
C LYS A 54 14.24 -2.55 -4.39
N ARG A 55 15.03 -3.61 -4.50
CA ARG A 55 14.55 -4.98 -4.40
C ARG A 55 14.61 -5.49 -2.97
N ARG A 56 13.58 -6.22 -2.56
CA ARG A 56 13.53 -6.82 -1.23
C ARG A 56 13.00 -8.23 -1.33
N LYS A 57 13.60 -9.14 -0.56
CA LYS A 57 13.12 -10.52 -0.51
C LYS A 57 11.87 -10.67 0.35
N THR A 58 11.64 -9.74 1.26
CA THR A 58 10.50 -9.73 2.15
C THR A 58 9.77 -8.41 2.05
N THR A 59 8.56 -8.36 2.63
CA THR A 59 7.77 -7.14 2.62
C THR A 59 7.98 -6.25 3.85
N ARG A 60 9.01 -6.55 4.67
CA ARG A 60 9.20 -5.88 5.96
C ARG A 60 9.32 -4.36 5.90
N VAL A 61 10.03 -3.86 4.92
CA VAL A 61 10.25 -2.40 4.77
C VAL A 61 9.42 -1.82 3.63
N LEU A 62 8.48 -2.60 3.12
CA LEU A 62 7.61 -2.18 2.03
C LEU A 62 6.18 -2.02 2.53
N GLU A 63 5.45 -1.12 1.88
CA GLU A 63 4.04 -0.89 2.21
C GLU A 63 3.20 -0.97 0.96
N ALA A 64 2.00 -1.53 1.11
CA ALA A 64 1.01 -1.53 0.06
C ALA A 64 0.20 -0.24 0.23
N HIS A 65 0.34 0.67 -0.74
CA HIS A 65 -0.30 1.96 -0.73
C HIS A 65 -1.51 1.95 -1.65
N HIS A 66 -2.61 2.53 -1.21
CA HIS A 66 -3.81 2.64 -2.05
C HIS A 66 -3.63 3.79 -3.04
N ARG A 67 -3.78 3.49 -4.32
CA ARG A 67 -3.70 4.51 -5.37
C ARG A 67 -4.88 5.48 -5.24
N LYS A 68 -6.10 4.92 -5.20
CA LYS A 68 -7.30 5.67 -4.84
C LYS A 68 -7.50 5.47 -3.36
N SER A 69 -7.56 6.58 -2.62
CA SER A 69 -7.49 6.52 -1.16
C SER A 69 -8.59 5.68 -0.53
N TRP A 70 -8.25 5.10 0.60
CA TRP A 70 -9.20 4.32 1.40
C TRP A 70 -10.47 5.12 1.74
N ASP A 71 -10.28 6.38 2.13
CA ASP A 71 -11.37 7.20 2.61
C ASP A 71 -12.30 7.70 1.51
N LYS A 72 -11.74 8.12 0.38
CA LYS A 72 -12.49 8.78 -0.68
C LYS A 72 -13.03 7.84 -1.75
N PHE A 73 -12.49 6.63 -1.82
CA PHE A 73 -12.83 5.69 -2.89
C PHE A 73 -13.18 4.31 -2.31
N PRO A 74 -14.28 4.21 -1.56
CA PRO A 74 -14.63 2.94 -0.89
C PRO A 74 -14.85 1.77 -1.84
N LYS A 75 -15.26 2.03 -3.08
CA LYS A 75 -15.47 0.96 -4.06
C LYS A 75 -14.18 0.27 -4.48
N HIS A 76 -13.04 0.95 -4.30
CA HIS A 76 -11.75 0.43 -4.75
C HIS A 76 -10.84 -0.01 -3.61
N ARG A 77 -11.35 -0.05 -2.39
CA ARG A 77 -10.54 -0.38 -1.20
C ARG A 77 -9.82 -1.70 -1.29
N TYR A 78 -10.45 -2.67 -1.91
CA TYR A 78 -9.92 -4.03 -1.95
C TYR A 78 -9.54 -4.50 -3.35
N ASP A 79 -9.52 -3.58 -4.31
CA ASP A 79 -9.09 -3.92 -5.66
C ASP A 79 -7.59 -4.09 -5.69
N ARG A 80 -7.14 -5.24 -6.19
CA ARG A 80 -5.71 -5.52 -6.31
C ARG A 80 -4.99 -4.47 -7.16
N ASP A 81 -5.64 -4.02 -8.22
CA ASP A 81 -5.05 -3.04 -9.13
C ASP A 81 -4.98 -1.64 -8.53
N ASN A 82 -5.65 -1.42 -7.42
CA ASN A 82 -5.60 -0.16 -6.68
C ASN A 82 -4.43 -0.12 -5.70
N GLY A 83 -3.47 -1.01 -5.83
CA GLY A 83 -2.33 -1.07 -4.92
C GLY A 83 -1.05 -0.61 -5.59
N CYS A 84 -0.16 -0.08 -4.79
CA CYS A 84 1.17 0.35 -5.22
C CYS A 84 2.14 0.00 -4.11
N VAL A 85 3.27 -0.63 -4.45
CA VAL A 85 4.26 -1.01 -3.45
C VAL A 85 5.30 0.08 -3.34
N LEU A 86 5.46 0.63 -2.14
CA LEU A 86 6.45 1.66 -1.85
C LEU A 86 7.24 1.26 -0.60
N CYS A 87 8.53 1.55 -0.58
CA CYS A 87 9.29 1.41 0.65
C CYS A 87 8.86 2.55 1.60
N TRP A 88 9.10 2.37 2.89
CA TRP A 88 8.62 3.34 3.87
C TRP A 88 9.18 4.74 3.63
N LYS A 89 10.41 4.85 3.11
CA LYS A 89 10.99 6.16 2.80
C LYS A 89 10.24 6.87 1.67
N CYS A 90 9.96 6.14 0.61
CA CYS A 90 9.23 6.70 -0.53
C CYS A 90 7.79 7.01 -0.17
N HIS A 91 7.18 6.16 0.65
CA HIS A 91 5.82 6.37 1.13
C HIS A 91 5.70 7.64 1.97
N ASN A 92 6.64 7.81 2.91
CA ASN A 92 6.66 9.02 3.74
C ASN A 92 6.94 10.27 2.92
N ALA A 93 7.85 10.18 1.96
CA ALA A 93 8.16 11.31 1.08
C ALA A 93 6.93 11.72 0.26
N PHE A 94 6.16 10.75 -0.21
CA PHE A 94 4.93 11.00 -0.94
C PHE A 94 3.93 11.78 -0.07
N HIS A 95 3.71 11.31 1.15
CA HIS A 95 2.77 11.97 2.06
C HIS A 95 3.22 13.37 2.47
N LYS A 96 4.52 13.58 2.61
CA LYS A 96 5.05 14.91 2.91
C LYS A 96 4.85 15.88 1.76
N LYS A 97 5.02 15.38 0.53
CA LYS A 97 4.92 16.22 -0.65
C LYS A 97 3.48 16.62 -0.96
N TYR A 98 2.56 15.67 -0.92
CA TYR A 98 1.19 15.90 -1.38
C TYR A 98 0.17 16.08 -0.26
N LYS A 99 0.50 15.63 0.94
CA LYS A 99 -0.37 15.78 2.13
C LYS A 99 -1.79 15.27 1.86
N PHE A 100 -2.79 16.05 2.24
CA PHE A 100 -4.19 15.64 2.09
C PHE A 100 -4.70 15.67 0.65
N GLU A 101 -4.02 16.38 -0.20
CA GLU A 101 -4.44 16.51 -1.60
C GLU A 101 -4.47 15.15 -2.30
N ALA A 102 -3.54 14.28 -1.94
CA ALA A 102 -3.45 12.95 -2.51
C ALA A 102 -4.68 12.07 -2.24
N LEU A 103 -5.45 12.39 -1.20
CA LEU A 103 -6.63 11.60 -0.86
C LEU A 103 -7.70 11.65 -1.94
N SER A 104 -7.86 12.80 -2.59
CA SER A 104 -8.89 12.98 -3.60
C SER A 104 -8.35 13.00 -5.02
N LYS A 105 -7.04 13.02 -5.21
CA LYS A 105 -6.39 13.11 -6.53
C LYS A 105 -5.43 11.95 -6.76
N PRO A 106 -5.93 10.80 -7.22
CA PRO A 106 -5.07 9.63 -7.46
C PRO A 106 -3.95 9.88 -8.46
N GLU A 107 -4.15 10.82 -9.37
CA GLU A 107 -3.14 11.15 -10.39
C GLU A 107 -1.85 11.70 -9.79
N LEU A 108 -1.89 12.20 -8.56
CA LEU A 108 -0.68 12.68 -7.89
C LEU A 108 0.31 11.55 -7.61
N LEU A 109 -0.18 10.34 -7.39
CA LEU A 109 0.71 9.19 -7.22
C LEU A 109 1.42 8.88 -8.54
N ASP A 110 0.70 8.93 -9.65
CA ASP A 110 1.32 8.68 -10.95
C ASP A 110 2.37 9.73 -11.26
N GLU A 111 2.10 10.99 -10.92
CA GLU A 111 3.08 12.07 -11.06
C GLU A 111 4.32 11.78 -10.23
N TYR A 112 4.13 11.38 -8.98
CA TYR A 112 5.22 11.07 -8.07
C TYR A 112 6.09 9.92 -8.60
N LEU A 113 5.46 8.90 -9.17
CA LEU A 113 6.16 7.75 -9.71
C LEU A 113 6.79 7.99 -11.08
N GLY A 114 6.54 9.16 -11.67
CA GLY A 114 7.01 9.48 -13.00
C GLY A 114 6.22 8.82 -14.11
N ARG A 115 4.98 8.42 -13.83
CA ARG A 115 4.07 7.83 -14.81
C ARG A 115 3.12 8.91 -15.33
N LYS A 116 2.65 8.72 -16.53
CA LYS A 116 1.67 9.65 -17.10
C LYS A 116 0.35 8.98 -17.33
#